data_f8c1a1a3b45d60367f061e64b9bfcf71
#
_entry.id   f8c1a1a3b45d60367f061e64b9bfcf71
#
_cell.length_a   1.000
_cell.length_b   1.000
_cell.length_c   1.000
_cell.angle_alpha   90.00
_cell.angle_beta   90.00
_cell.angle_gamma   90.00
#
_symmetry.space_group_name_H-M   'P 1'
#
loop_
_entity.id
_entity.type
_entity.pdbx_description
1 polymer ?
#
loop_
_entity_poly.entity_id
_entity_poly.type
_entity_poly.pdbx_seq_one_letter_code
_entity_poly.pdbx_strand_id
1 'polypeptide(L)'
;MKSEQLRKKFSAHFGREPEKIVKAPGRVNLIGEHTDYNEGFVLPCAIDYCTLVAVMKRDDRQIQVLALDWSDETDAFSLDEEIKFHPDQMWSNYIRGVVSELKLRGYPVQGCNIAVTGNVPQGAGLSSSAALEVAVTVALVAAANGSISETQSKDLQLDRLTIAQIGQAAENNFVGCACGIMDQLISSTGVDGHALLIDCQDYQLTPVMIPDELSIVIVNSNVRRGLVDSEYNQRRAQCEAVASHFDVPSLRYLDEEKLQSGKVGLDSTALKRAEHVIGENRRVLSMVSALNKGDCVEISRLMAQSHESMKSLFEITIPAIDQLVSIVASVIGESGGVRMTGGGFGGCVVALVPHNRASDVADAVEAKYEHLTGLRATIYPASPSAGVSLI
;
A
#
# COMPACT_ATOMS: atom_id res chain seq x y z
N MET A 1 -8.46 15.40 6.82
CA MET A 1 -9.57 15.92 7.70
C MET A 1 -9.27 15.51 9.15
N LYS A 2 -9.53 16.35 10.13
CA LYS A 2 -9.33 16.00 11.55
C LYS A 2 -10.50 15.12 12.03
N SER A 3 -10.24 14.22 12.98
CA SER A 3 -11.27 13.32 13.56
C SER A 3 -12.51 14.07 14.08
N GLU A 4 -12.35 15.26 14.66
CA GLU A 4 -13.44 16.11 15.09
C GLU A 4 -14.36 16.55 13.94
N GLN A 5 -13.81 16.85 12.76
CA GLN A 5 -14.61 17.22 11.60
C GLN A 5 -15.39 16.00 11.06
N LEU A 6 -14.78 14.81 11.09
CA LEU A 6 -15.47 13.56 10.74
C LEU A 6 -16.65 13.31 11.70
N ARG A 7 -16.46 13.48 13.03
CA ARG A 7 -17.56 13.37 14.00
C ARG A 7 -18.72 14.29 13.68
N LYS A 8 -18.44 15.58 13.44
CA LYS A 8 -19.47 16.57 13.08
C LYS A 8 -20.26 16.20 11.83
N LYS A 9 -19.57 15.78 10.78
CA LYS A 9 -20.19 15.33 9.52
C LYS A 9 -21.04 14.07 9.72
N PHE A 10 -20.50 13.09 10.45
CA PHE A 10 -21.21 11.88 10.81
C PHE A 10 -22.52 12.21 11.57
N SER A 11 -22.44 13.03 12.62
CA SER A 11 -23.59 13.41 13.43
C SER A 11 -24.63 14.21 12.65
N ALA A 12 -24.19 15.08 11.76
CA ALA A 12 -25.09 15.84 10.88
C ALA A 12 -25.86 14.93 9.92
N HIS A 13 -25.23 13.87 9.41
CA HIS A 13 -25.86 12.97 8.44
C HIS A 13 -26.75 11.90 9.11
N PHE A 14 -26.24 11.26 10.20
CA PHE A 14 -26.90 10.12 10.83
C PHE A 14 -27.71 10.50 12.11
N GLY A 15 -27.67 11.78 12.52
CA GLY A 15 -28.42 12.29 13.67
C GLY A 15 -27.87 11.88 15.04
N ARG A 16 -26.75 11.16 15.12
CA ARG A 16 -26.11 10.67 16.35
C ARG A 16 -24.59 10.68 16.20
N GLU A 17 -23.88 10.76 17.33
CA GLU A 17 -22.42 10.66 17.35
C GLU A 17 -21.93 9.25 16.99
N PRO A 18 -20.76 9.11 16.33
CA PRO A 18 -20.16 7.80 16.11
C PRO A 18 -19.68 7.20 17.44
N GLU A 19 -19.82 5.90 17.57
CA GLU A 19 -19.35 5.17 18.75
C GLU A 19 -17.82 4.99 18.75
N LYS A 20 -17.25 4.80 17.57
CA LYS A 20 -15.82 4.58 17.37
C LYS A 20 -15.32 5.32 16.13
N ILE A 21 -14.04 5.68 16.16
CA ILE A 21 -13.31 6.12 14.99
C ILE A 21 -12.06 5.25 14.87
N VAL A 22 -11.83 4.73 13.67
CA VAL A 22 -10.67 3.95 13.31
C VAL A 22 -9.80 4.78 12.37
N LYS A 23 -8.48 4.74 12.60
CA LYS A 23 -7.46 5.32 11.74
C LYS A 23 -6.62 4.19 11.15
N ALA A 24 -6.46 4.12 9.83
CA ALA A 24 -5.51 3.21 9.17
C ALA A 24 -4.61 4.00 8.21
N PRO A 25 -3.29 3.80 8.26
CA PRO A 25 -2.34 4.53 7.42
C PRO A 25 -2.31 4.00 5.99
N GLY A 26 -2.00 4.89 5.04
CA GLY A 26 -1.43 4.48 3.76
C GLY A 26 0.02 4.02 3.93
N ARG A 27 0.66 3.68 2.81
CA ARG A 27 2.05 3.20 2.84
C ARG A 27 2.85 3.70 1.65
N VAL A 28 4.16 3.70 1.82
CA VAL A 28 5.13 3.72 0.73
C VAL A 28 5.99 2.45 0.81
N ASN A 29 6.43 1.92 -0.32
CA ASN A 29 7.38 0.81 -0.30
C ASN A 29 8.79 1.33 -0.61
N LEU A 30 9.72 1.18 0.34
CA LEU A 30 11.09 1.66 0.18
C LEU A 30 11.86 0.84 -0.85
N ILE A 31 11.64 -0.49 -0.89
CA ILE A 31 12.23 -1.43 -1.85
C ILE A 31 11.49 -2.78 -1.78
N GLY A 32 11.55 -3.58 -2.86
CA GLY A 32 10.84 -4.86 -2.94
C GLY A 32 9.55 -4.76 -3.75
N GLU A 33 9.57 -4.13 -4.92
CA GLU A 33 8.38 -4.05 -5.76
C GLU A 33 8.11 -5.37 -6.50
N HIS A 34 6.85 -5.79 -6.52
CA HIS A 34 6.36 -7.00 -7.17
C HIS A 34 6.95 -8.32 -6.64
N THR A 35 7.48 -8.30 -5.42
CA THR A 35 8.00 -9.52 -4.77
C THR A 35 6.99 -10.18 -3.83
N ASP A 36 6.00 -9.46 -3.33
CA ASP A 36 5.03 -9.92 -2.33
C ASP A 36 4.15 -11.10 -2.81
N TYR A 37 3.59 -11.04 -4.00
CA TYR A 37 2.83 -12.14 -4.59
C TYR A 37 3.71 -13.28 -5.13
N ASN A 38 5.04 -13.12 -5.05
CA ASN A 38 6.06 -14.16 -5.30
C ASN A 38 6.64 -14.74 -4.01
N GLU A 39 5.95 -14.58 -2.86
CA GLU A 39 6.43 -15.00 -1.53
C GLU A 39 7.80 -14.38 -1.16
N GLY A 40 8.15 -13.24 -1.76
CA GLY A 40 9.43 -12.59 -1.59
C GLY A 40 9.48 -11.67 -0.38
N PHE A 41 10.53 -10.85 -0.32
CA PHE A 41 10.73 -9.84 0.71
C PHE A 41 10.29 -8.46 0.21
N VAL A 42 9.66 -7.69 1.10
CA VAL A 42 9.32 -6.28 0.88
C VAL A 42 9.76 -5.45 2.08
N LEU A 43 9.98 -4.15 1.88
CA LEU A 43 10.35 -3.22 2.94
C LEU A 43 9.45 -1.97 2.90
N PRO A 44 8.15 -2.11 3.16
CA PRO A 44 7.23 -0.98 3.21
C PRO A 44 7.37 -0.19 4.51
N CYS A 45 6.87 1.05 4.47
CA CYS A 45 6.71 1.93 5.61
C CYS A 45 5.28 2.47 5.63
N ALA A 46 4.57 2.32 6.75
CA ALA A 46 3.31 3.02 6.97
C ALA A 46 3.59 4.52 7.13
N ILE A 47 2.73 5.36 6.56
CA ILE A 47 2.93 6.82 6.54
C ILE A 47 1.85 7.55 7.32
N ASP A 48 2.10 8.80 7.68
CA ASP A 48 1.19 9.65 8.46
C ASP A 48 -0.03 10.15 7.66
N TYR A 49 -0.13 9.84 6.37
CA TYR A 49 -1.37 9.94 5.58
C TYR A 49 -2.25 8.73 5.86
N CYS A 50 -3.54 8.95 6.14
CA CYS A 50 -4.41 7.89 6.62
C CYS A 50 -5.85 8.00 6.12
N THR A 51 -6.58 6.90 6.23
CA THR A 51 -8.04 6.83 6.14
C THR A 51 -8.63 6.81 7.55
N LEU A 52 -9.70 7.54 7.75
CA LEU A 52 -10.49 7.58 8.98
C LEU A 52 -11.88 6.99 8.69
N VAL A 53 -12.32 6.08 9.55
CA VAL A 53 -13.65 5.46 9.49
C VAL A 53 -14.36 5.67 10.80
N ALA A 54 -15.43 6.44 10.79
CA ALA A 54 -16.35 6.59 11.92
C ALA A 54 -17.47 5.55 11.80
N VAL A 55 -17.80 4.87 12.89
CA VAL A 55 -18.81 3.81 12.90
C VAL A 55 -19.75 3.94 14.10
N MET A 56 -21.02 3.58 13.87
CA MET A 56 -22.05 3.44 14.89
C MET A 56 -22.92 2.23 14.53
N LYS A 57 -23.19 1.39 15.54
CA LYS A 57 -24.09 0.25 15.41
C LYS A 57 -25.53 0.68 15.13
N ARG A 58 -26.24 -0.13 14.36
CA ARG A 58 -27.68 -0.03 14.07
C ARG A 58 -28.42 -1.20 14.69
N ASP A 59 -29.71 -1.00 14.94
CA ASP A 59 -30.60 -2.08 15.44
C ASP A 59 -31.17 -2.95 14.29
N ASP A 60 -31.01 -2.51 13.04
CA ASP A 60 -31.38 -3.26 11.83
C ASP A 60 -30.16 -3.96 11.18
N ARG A 61 -30.40 -4.65 10.09
CA ARG A 61 -29.37 -5.39 9.34
C ARG A 61 -28.87 -4.62 8.11
N GLN A 62 -28.87 -3.26 8.17
CA GLN A 62 -28.43 -2.40 7.08
C GLN A 62 -27.02 -1.85 7.33
N ILE A 63 -26.19 -1.82 6.30
CA ILE A 63 -24.98 -1.01 6.26
C ILE A 63 -25.32 0.26 5.47
N GLN A 64 -25.07 1.43 6.08
CA GLN A 64 -25.18 2.72 5.43
C GLN A 64 -23.82 3.41 5.48
N VAL A 65 -23.35 3.88 4.34
CA VAL A 65 -22.03 4.49 4.19
C VAL A 65 -22.17 5.91 3.65
N LEU A 66 -21.39 6.82 4.22
CA LEU A 66 -21.20 8.19 3.75
C LEU A 66 -19.72 8.39 3.38
N ALA A 67 -19.42 8.67 2.12
CA ALA A 67 -18.07 8.87 1.60
C ALA A 67 -17.80 10.37 1.40
N LEU A 68 -17.16 11.01 2.41
CA LEU A 68 -16.99 12.46 2.45
C LEU A 68 -16.08 13.00 1.33
N ASP A 69 -15.11 12.21 0.89
CA ASP A 69 -14.14 12.62 -0.14
C ASP A 69 -14.70 12.42 -1.57
N TRP A 70 -15.86 11.79 -1.70
CA TRP A 70 -16.63 11.61 -2.93
C TRP A 70 -17.91 12.47 -2.91
N SER A 71 -17.76 13.77 -2.63
CA SER A 71 -18.88 14.74 -2.65
C SER A 71 -20.06 14.33 -1.76
N ASP A 72 -19.77 13.73 -0.60
CA ASP A 72 -20.76 13.20 0.35
C ASP A 72 -21.69 12.12 -0.30
N GLU A 73 -21.16 11.35 -1.27
CA GLU A 73 -21.88 10.20 -1.84
C GLU A 73 -22.22 9.17 -0.75
N THR A 74 -23.31 8.45 -0.97
CA THR A 74 -23.81 7.43 -0.04
C THR A 74 -23.99 6.09 -0.71
N ASP A 75 -23.81 5.01 0.04
CA ASP A 75 -24.17 3.64 -0.34
C ASP A 75 -24.96 2.98 0.79
N ALA A 76 -25.89 2.09 0.45
CA ALA A 76 -26.67 1.33 1.41
C ALA A 76 -26.96 -0.08 0.90
N PHE A 77 -26.78 -1.09 1.77
CA PHE A 77 -27.06 -2.48 1.43
C PHE A 77 -27.41 -3.31 2.66
N SER A 78 -28.15 -4.41 2.43
CA SER A 78 -28.63 -5.30 3.47
C SER A 78 -27.65 -6.44 3.75
N LEU A 79 -27.46 -6.79 5.02
CA LEU A 79 -26.73 -7.99 5.44
C LEU A 79 -27.53 -9.28 5.27
N ASP A 80 -28.86 -9.20 5.06
CA ASP A 80 -29.74 -10.35 4.85
C ASP A 80 -29.81 -10.78 3.38
N GLU A 81 -29.25 -9.96 2.48
CA GLU A 81 -29.16 -10.24 1.06
C GLU A 81 -27.71 -10.60 0.65
N GLU A 82 -27.58 -11.09 -0.59
CA GLU A 82 -26.28 -11.24 -1.23
C GLU A 82 -25.65 -9.86 -1.45
N ILE A 83 -24.41 -9.69 -1.00
CA ILE A 83 -23.67 -8.44 -1.22
C ILE A 83 -23.15 -8.41 -2.64
N LYS A 84 -23.73 -7.54 -3.48
CA LYS A 84 -23.40 -7.42 -4.89
C LYS A 84 -22.41 -6.30 -5.16
N PHE A 85 -21.58 -6.49 -6.18
CA PHE A 85 -20.73 -5.44 -6.73
C PHE A 85 -21.57 -4.26 -7.22
N HIS A 86 -21.15 -3.03 -6.88
CA HIS A 86 -21.81 -1.79 -7.31
C HIS A 86 -21.11 -1.25 -8.56
N PRO A 87 -21.77 -1.25 -9.74
CA PRO A 87 -21.09 -0.93 -10.99
C PRO A 87 -20.69 0.55 -11.12
N ASP A 88 -21.43 1.45 -10.47
CA ASP A 88 -21.26 2.90 -10.63
C ASP A 88 -20.48 3.57 -9.48
N GLN A 89 -20.29 2.88 -8.35
CA GLN A 89 -19.60 3.41 -7.17
C GLN A 89 -18.44 2.50 -6.77
N MET A 90 -17.33 2.61 -7.48
CA MET A 90 -16.17 1.73 -7.27
C MET A 90 -15.64 1.80 -5.83
N TRP A 91 -15.66 2.98 -5.20
CA TRP A 91 -15.20 3.17 -3.82
C TRP A 91 -15.97 2.30 -2.82
N SER A 92 -17.27 2.06 -3.05
CA SER A 92 -18.11 1.29 -2.14
C SER A 92 -17.78 -0.21 -2.19
N ASN A 93 -17.22 -0.71 -3.31
CA ASN A 93 -16.89 -2.12 -3.47
C ASN A 93 -15.78 -2.61 -2.54
N TYR A 94 -14.87 -1.74 -2.14
CA TYR A 94 -13.89 -2.06 -1.09
C TYR A 94 -14.57 -2.35 0.24
N ILE A 95 -15.60 -1.57 0.61
CA ILE A 95 -16.38 -1.75 1.84
C ILE A 95 -17.28 -2.99 1.74
N ARG A 96 -17.98 -3.16 0.61
CA ARG A 96 -18.82 -4.33 0.31
C ARG A 96 -18.00 -5.62 0.32
N GLY A 97 -16.80 -5.59 -0.26
CA GLY A 97 -15.85 -6.71 -0.25
C GLY A 97 -15.43 -7.11 1.16
N VAL A 98 -15.06 -6.14 2.01
CA VAL A 98 -14.72 -6.41 3.42
C VAL A 98 -15.91 -7.02 4.17
N VAL A 99 -17.12 -6.50 4.01
CA VAL A 99 -18.32 -7.06 4.64
C VAL A 99 -18.58 -8.49 4.14
N SER A 100 -18.41 -8.74 2.84
CA SER A 100 -18.55 -10.07 2.23
C SER A 100 -17.55 -11.07 2.82
N GLU A 101 -16.28 -10.68 2.91
CA GLU A 101 -15.20 -11.53 3.44
C GLU A 101 -15.37 -11.82 4.94
N LEU A 102 -15.80 -10.84 5.74
CA LEU A 102 -16.12 -11.04 7.15
C LEU A 102 -17.25 -12.06 7.33
N LYS A 103 -18.33 -11.94 6.54
CA LYS A 103 -19.45 -12.90 6.56
C LYS A 103 -19.00 -14.30 6.13
N LEU A 104 -18.23 -14.41 5.04
CA LEU A 104 -17.73 -15.68 4.52
C LEU A 104 -16.88 -16.43 5.55
N ARG A 105 -16.07 -15.69 6.32
CA ARG A 105 -15.22 -16.26 7.38
C ARG A 105 -15.93 -16.47 8.72
N GLY A 106 -17.24 -16.17 8.79
CA GLY A 106 -18.07 -16.38 9.99
C GLY A 106 -17.87 -15.33 11.10
N TYR A 107 -17.24 -14.19 10.81
CA TYR A 107 -17.15 -13.10 11.76
C TYR A 107 -18.51 -12.41 11.94
N PRO A 108 -18.85 -11.98 13.17
CA PRO A 108 -20.11 -11.28 13.42
C PRO A 108 -20.08 -9.90 12.74
N VAL A 109 -21.03 -9.67 11.84
CA VAL A 109 -21.27 -8.36 11.23
C VAL A 109 -22.69 -7.92 11.58
N GLN A 110 -22.80 -6.70 12.10
CA GLN A 110 -24.07 -6.07 12.46
C GLN A 110 -24.35 -4.88 11.55
N GLY A 111 -25.61 -4.44 11.50
CA GLY A 111 -25.96 -3.20 10.82
C GLY A 111 -25.16 -2.03 11.39
N CYS A 112 -24.62 -1.17 10.53
CA CYS A 112 -23.79 -0.05 10.92
C CYS A 112 -24.05 1.17 10.04
N ASN A 113 -23.97 2.35 10.65
CA ASN A 113 -23.71 3.62 9.96
C ASN A 113 -22.20 3.83 9.92
N ILE A 114 -21.66 4.14 8.76
CA ILE A 114 -20.23 4.34 8.51
C ILE A 114 -20.02 5.67 7.79
N ALA A 115 -19.08 6.49 8.25
CA ALA A 115 -18.59 7.63 7.46
C ALA A 115 -17.08 7.48 7.24
N VAL A 116 -16.65 7.73 6.01
CA VAL A 116 -15.26 7.55 5.57
C VAL A 116 -14.69 8.86 5.07
N THR A 117 -13.46 9.15 5.44
CA THR A 117 -12.63 10.23 4.87
C THR A 117 -11.15 9.89 5.00
N GLY A 118 -10.29 10.53 4.21
CA GLY A 118 -8.86 10.33 4.32
C GLY A 118 -8.05 11.43 3.65
N ASN A 119 -6.75 11.39 3.86
CA ASN A 119 -5.80 12.24 3.17
C ASN A 119 -4.73 11.44 2.40
N VAL A 120 -4.88 10.12 2.32
CA VAL A 120 -4.03 9.30 1.44
C VAL A 120 -4.31 9.70 -0.01
N PRO A 121 -3.32 10.19 -0.76
CA PRO A 121 -3.52 10.61 -2.13
C PRO A 121 -4.04 9.47 -3.02
N GLN A 122 -5.26 9.65 -3.55
CA GLN A 122 -5.91 8.62 -4.37
C GLN A 122 -5.22 8.48 -5.73
N GLY A 123 -5.10 7.24 -6.22
CA GLY A 123 -4.46 6.96 -7.51
C GLY A 123 -2.95 7.20 -7.55
N ALA A 124 -2.36 7.66 -6.45
CA ALA A 124 -0.92 7.93 -6.35
C ALA A 124 -0.07 6.68 -6.10
N GLY A 125 -0.69 5.53 -5.81
CA GLY A 125 0.01 4.29 -5.47
C GLY A 125 0.49 4.25 -4.01
N LEU A 126 -0.21 4.97 -3.11
CA LEU A 126 0.09 5.04 -1.68
C LEU A 126 -0.91 4.22 -0.84
N SER A 127 -1.61 3.27 -1.47
CA SER A 127 -2.52 2.28 -0.85
C SER A 127 -3.69 2.86 -0.08
N SER A 128 -4.41 3.80 -0.71
CA SER A 128 -5.67 4.29 -0.15
C SER A 128 -6.74 3.20 -0.04
N SER A 129 -6.77 2.22 -0.96
CA SER A 129 -7.66 1.04 -0.91
C SER A 129 -7.39 0.19 0.34
N ALA A 130 -6.14 -0.25 0.53
CA ALA A 130 -5.75 -1.06 1.67
C ALA A 130 -5.99 -0.35 3.02
N ALA A 131 -5.72 0.97 3.10
CA ALA A 131 -6.04 1.76 4.28
C ALA A 131 -7.54 1.78 4.56
N LEU A 132 -8.39 1.87 3.53
CA LEU A 132 -9.84 1.81 3.66
C LEU A 132 -10.30 0.42 4.12
N GLU A 133 -9.83 -0.64 3.49
CA GLU A 133 -10.18 -2.02 3.81
C GLU A 133 -9.82 -2.38 5.26
N VAL A 134 -8.60 -2.05 5.67
CA VAL A 134 -8.11 -2.28 7.04
C VAL A 134 -8.91 -1.48 8.05
N ALA A 135 -9.19 -0.19 7.79
CA ALA A 135 -9.98 0.65 8.69
C ALA A 135 -11.43 0.15 8.82
N VAL A 136 -12.06 -0.25 7.72
CA VAL A 136 -13.44 -0.77 7.71
C VAL A 136 -13.52 -2.13 8.41
N THR A 137 -12.55 -3.02 8.19
CA THR A 137 -12.48 -4.32 8.88
C THR A 137 -12.48 -4.11 10.41
N VAL A 138 -11.59 -3.25 10.90
CA VAL A 138 -11.50 -2.95 12.35
C VAL A 138 -12.77 -2.24 12.85
N ALA A 139 -13.33 -1.31 12.10
CA ALA A 139 -14.54 -0.59 12.49
C ALA A 139 -15.76 -1.51 12.65
N LEU A 140 -15.98 -2.43 11.69
CA LEU A 140 -17.09 -3.38 11.72
C LEU A 140 -16.97 -4.37 12.88
N VAL A 141 -15.77 -4.91 13.11
CA VAL A 141 -15.52 -5.83 14.23
C VAL A 141 -15.66 -5.10 15.58
N ALA A 142 -15.16 -3.87 15.68
CA ALA A 142 -15.31 -3.06 16.88
C ALA A 142 -16.78 -2.72 17.19
N ALA A 143 -17.59 -2.47 16.16
CA ALA A 143 -19.03 -2.22 16.33
C ALA A 143 -19.79 -3.49 16.77
N ALA A 144 -19.41 -4.68 16.29
CA ALA A 144 -20.04 -5.93 16.64
C ALA A 144 -19.74 -6.39 18.08
N ASN A 145 -18.53 -6.15 18.59
CA ASN A 145 -18.06 -6.62 19.89
C ASN A 145 -18.36 -5.69 21.06
N GLY A 146 -18.93 -4.50 20.84
CA GLY A 146 -19.23 -3.52 21.91
C GLY A 146 -17.99 -2.77 22.39
N SER A 147 -17.82 -2.59 23.73
CA SER A 147 -16.74 -1.79 24.31
C SER A 147 -15.38 -2.46 24.13
N ILE A 148 -14.54 -1.93 23.23
CA ILE A 148 -13.11 -2.26 23.18
C ILE A 148 -12.36 -1.14 23.90
N SER A 149 -11.59 -1.47 24.95
CA SER A 149 -10.76 -0.48 25.64
C SER A 149 -9.54 -0.14 24.76
N GLU A 150 -9.12 1.12 24.77
CA GLU A 150 -8.04 1.68 23.96
C GLU A 150 -6.67 0.96 24.12
N THR A 151 -6.49 0.20 25.20
CA THR A 151 -5.22 -0.46 25.57
C THR A 151 -5.13 -1.93 25.15
N GLN A 152 -6.17 -2.52 24.58
CA GLN A 152 -6.21 -3.97 24.34
C GLN A 152 -6.53 -4.33 22.89
N SER A 153 -5.51 -4.31 22.03
CA SER A 153 -5.55 -5.02 20.73
C SER A 153 -5.82 -6.53 20.89
N LYS A 154 -5.79 -7.06 22.12
CA LYS A 154 -6.13 -8.45 22.46
C LYS A 154 -7.62 -8.74 22.51
N ASP A 155 -8.48 -7.71 22.62
CA ASP A 155 -9.93 -7.88 22.66
C ASP A 155 -10.62 -7.79 21.28
N LEU A 156 -9.90 -7.34 20.24
CA LEU A 156 -10.28 -7.65 18.88
C LEU A 156 -10.06 -9.15 18.69
N GLN A 157 -11.09 -9.92 18.46
CA GLN A 157 -10.99 -11.35 18.11
C GLN A 157 -10.27 -11.59 16.76
N LEU A 158 -9.59 -10.55 16.25
CA LEU A 158 -8.83 -10.55 15.00
C LEU A 158 -7.40 -10.04 15.28
N ASP A 159 -6.42 -10.86 14.94
CA ASP A 159 -5.03 -10.42 14.89
C ASP A 159 -4.76 -9.55 13.64
N ARG A 160 -3.64 -8.85 13.66
CA ARG A 160 -3.24 -7.91 12.61
C ARG A 160 -3.08 -8.56 11.23
N LEU A 161 -2.61 -9.79 11.17
CA LEU A 161 -2.46 -10.56 9.94
C LEU A 161 -3.83 -10.93 9.36
N THR A 162 -4.75 -11.40 10.19
CA THR A 162 -6.12 -11.71 9.77
C THR A 162 -6.84 -10.47 9.22
N ILE A 163 -6.66 -9.29 9.85
CA ILE A 163 -7.20 -8.03 9.32
C ILE A 163 -6.65 -7.75 7.91
N ALA A 164 -5.35 -7.91 7.70
CA ALA A 164 -4.73 -7.71 6.39
C ALA A 164 -5.23 -8.73 5.35
N GLN A 165 -5.38 -9.99 5.73
CA GLN A 165 -5.89 -11.05 4.86
C GLN A 165 -7.35 -10.85 4.45
N ILE A 166 -8.18 -10.24 5.31
CA ILE A 166 -9.56 -9.87 4.97
C ILE A 166 -9.56 -8.76 3.92
N GLY A 167 -8.75 -7.71 4.12
CA GLY A 167 -8.62 -6.62 3.15
C GLY A 167 -8.10 -7.12 1.79
N GLN A 168 -7.02 -7.91 1.78
CA GLN A 168 -6.48 -8.51 0.56
C GLN A 168 -7.53 -9.37 -0.18
N ALA A 169 -8.27 -10.20 0.55
CA ALA A 169 -9.30 -11.04 -0.05
C ALA A 169 -10.45 -10.21 -0.61
N ALA A 170 -10.84 -9.12 0.05
CA ALA A 170 -11.83 -8.18 -0.47
C ALA A 170 -11.37 -7.55 -1.79
N GLU A 171 -10.11 -7.13 -1.89
CA GLU A 171 -9.54 -6.55 -3.11
C GLU A 171 -9.42 -7.59 -4.22
N ASN A 172 -8.96 -8.82 -3.92
CA ASN A 172 -8.75 -9.87 -4.91
C ASN A 172 -10.05 -10.50 -5.40
N ASN A 173 -10.95 -10.88 -4.48
CA ASN A 173 -12.13 -11.70 -4.79
C ASN A 173 -13.34 -10.85 -5.17
N PHE A 174 -13.48 -9.64 -4.60
CA PHE A 174 -14.65 -8.81 -4.79
C PHE A 174 -14.38 -7.65 -5.75
N VAL A 175 -13.27 -6.93 -5.58
CA VAL A 175 -12.90 -5.80 -6.45
C VAL A 175 -12.26 -6.27 -7.75
N GLY A 176 -11.48 -7.38 -7.73
CA GLY A 176 -10.89 -8.01 -8.90
C GLY A 176 -9.45 -7.57 -9.20
N CYS A 177 -8.74 -6.97 -8.24
CA CYS A 177 -7.32 -6.68 -8.35
C CYS A 177 -6.50 -7.77 -7.67
N ALA A 178 -5.70 -8.54 -8.40
CA ALA A 178 -4.92 -9.66 -7.89
C ALA A 178 -3.65 -9.19 -7.15
N CYS A 179 -3.79 -8.33 -6.13
CA CYS A 179 -2.69 -7.79 -5.35
C CYS A 179 -2.05 -8.82 -4.40
N GLY A 180 -0.79 -8.54 -3.99
CA GLY A 180 -0.15 -9.21 -2.85
C GLY A 180 -0.67 -8.67 -1.51
N ILE A 181 -0.09 -9.13 -0.40
CA ILE A 181 -0.58 -8.78 0.96
C ILE A 181 0.10 -7.54 1.55
N MET A 182 1.18 -7.08 0.94
CA MET A 182 2.05 -6.03 1.48
C MET A 182 1.28 -4.81 1.98
N ASP A 183 0.36 -4.30 1.17
CA ASP A 183 -0.34 -3.04 1.39
C ASP A 183 -1.24 -3.09 2.63
N GLN A 184 -2.06 -4.13 2.73
CA GLN A 184 -2.95 -4.33 3.87
C GLN A 184 -2.16 -4.70 5.13
N LEU A 185 -1.08 -5.48 4.99
CA LEU A 185 -0.28 -5.92 6.11
C LEU A 185 0.46 -4.74 6.76
N ILE A 186 1.11 -3.89 5.98
CA ILE A 186 1.78 -2.71 6.53
C ILE A 186 0.78 -1.69 7.09
N SER A 187 -0.38 -1.49 6.47
CA SER A 187 -1.45 -0.64 7.01
C SER A 187 -1.98 -1.15 8.35
N SER A 188 -2.03 -2.46 8.52
CA SER A 188 -2.44 -3.10 9.77
C SER A 188 -1.36 -3.07 10.85
N THR A 189 -0.09 -3.36 10.50
CA THR A 189 1.00 -3.70 11.45
C THR A 189 2.06 -2.62 11.61
N GLY A 190 2.02 -1.52 10.85
CA GLY A 190 3.04 -0.47 10.85
C GLY A 190 3.54 -0.09 12.25
N VAL A 191 4.80 0.25 12.34
CA VAL A 191 5.48 0.65 13.59
C VAL A 191 6.00 2.08 13.43
N ASP A 192 5.71 2.91 14.41
CA ASP A 192 6.15 4.31 14.42
C ASP A 192 7.69 4.40 14.33
N GLY A 193 8.21 5.30 13.49
CA GLY A 193 9.65 5.46 13.25
C GLY A 193 10.31 4.35 12.41
N HIS A 194 9.59 3.31 11.96
CA HIS A 194 10.20 2.15 11.31
C HIS A 194 9.56 1.82 9.96
N ALA A 195 10.37 1.29 9.04
CA ALA A 195 9.90 0.42 7.98
C ALA A 195 9.74 -1.02 8.52
N LEU A 196 9.00 -1.88 7.82
CA LEU A 196 8.91 -3.29 8.17
C LEU A 196 9.51 -4.16 7.06
N LEU A 197 10.53 -4.95 7.40
CA LEU A 197 10.88 -6.10 6.57
C LEU A 197 9.77 -7.14 6.74
N ILE A 198 9.09 -7.45 5.65
CA ILE A 198 8.07 -8.49 5.59
C ILE A 198 8.62 -9.64 4.75
N ASP A 199 8.70 -10.84 5.32
CA ASP A 199 8.82 -12.08 4.56
C ASP A 199 7.42 -12.52 4.15
N CYS A 200 7.07 -12.41 2.87
CA CYS A 200 5.73 -12.74 2.40
C CYS A 200 5.46 -14.24 2.29
N GLN A 201 6.45 -15.09 2.58
CA GLN A 201 6.30 -16.54 2.63
C GLN A 201 5.59 -17.01 3.90
N ASP A 202 5.96 -16.45 5.04
CA ASP A 202 5.45 -16.85 6.38
C ASP A 202 4.92 -15.67 7.20
N TYR A 203 4.89 -14.48 6.59
CA TYR A 203 4.41 -13.23 7.19
C TYR A 203 5.21 -12.78 8.43
N GLN A 204 6.48 -13.16 8.53
CA GLN A 204 7.36 -12.63 9.56
C GLN A 204 7.61 -11.14 9.35
N LEU A 205 7.53 -10.39 10.44
CA LEU A 205 7.68 -8.94 10.48
C LEU A 205 8.90 -8.57 11.32
N THR A 206 9.82 -7.81 10.73
CA THR A 206 10.98 -7.27 11.45
C THR A 206 10.99 -5.75 11.30
N PRO A 207 10.83 -4.98 12.40
CA PRO A 207 10.99 -3.53 12.35
C PRO A 207 12.43 -3.14 11.99
N VAL A 208 12.56 -2.21 11.05
CA VAL A 208 13.83 -1.66 10.57
C VAL A 208 13.79 -0.15 10.77
N MET A 209 14.66 0.36 11.62
CA MET A 209 14.72 1.80 11.90
C MET A 209 15.15 2.56 10.65
N ILE A 210 14.42 3.62 10.33
CA ILE A 210 14.88 4.60 9.33
C ILE A 210 15.82 5.56 10.05
N PRO A 211 17.05 5.79 9.55
CA PRO A 211 17.99 6.73 10.18
C PRO A 211 17.36 8.10 10.42
N ASP A 212 17.54 8.64 11.62
CA ASP A 212 16.93 9.91 12.05
C ASP A 212 17.31 11.11 11.16
N GLU A 213 18.43 11.02 10.44
CA GLU A 213 18.90 12.06 9.54
C GLU A 213 18.14 12.10 8.20
N LEU A 214 17.34 11.05 7.90
CA LEU A 214 16.64 10.90 6.64
C LEU A 214 15.14 11.17 6.78
N SER A 215 14.61 11.94 5.85
CA SER A 215 13.17 12.13 5.63
C SER A 215 12.67 11.25 4.51
N ILE A 216 11.43 10.80 4.58
CA ILE A 216 10.72 10.22 3.45
C ILE A 216 10.08 11.35 2.65
N VAL A 217 10.47 11.48 1.39
CA VAL A 217 9.84 12.41 0.45
C VAL A 217 9.20 11.61 -0.68
N ILE A 218 7.91 11.79 -0.85
CA ILE A 218 7.12 11.15 -1.90
C ILE A 218 6.79 12.20 -2.95
N VAL A 219 7.05 11.91 -4.22
CA VAL A 219 6.73 12.82 -5.32
C VAL A 219 5.80 12.13 -6.30
N ASN A 220 4.55 12.60 -6.37
CA ASN A 220 3.57 12.10 -7.32
C ASN A 220 3.79 12.75 -8.68
N SER A 221 3.95 11.93 -9.70
CA SER A 221 4.10 12.38 -11.09
C SER A 221 2.85 13.02 -11.67
N ASN A 222 1.68 12.80 -11.06
CA ASN A 222 0.36 13.19 -11.55
C ASN A 222 0.05 12.68 -12.97
N VAL A 223 0.76 11.64 -13.42
CA VAL A 223 0.39 10.90 -14.62
C VAL A 223 -0.90 10.15 -14.33
N ARG A 224 -1.93 10.38 -15.13
CA ARG A 224 -3.18 9.62 -15.03
C ARG A 224 -2.90 8.17 -15.46
N ARG A 225 -3.11 7.25 -14.56
CA ARG A 225 -2.98 5.83 -14.83
C ARG A 225 -4.13 5.34 -15.69
N GLY A 226 -3.81 4.61 -16.75
CA GLY A 226 -4.79 3.92 -17.59
C GLY A 226 -5.12 2.53 -17.02
N LEU A 227 -4.88 1.48 -17.81
CA LEU A 227 -5.19 0.08 -17.51
C LEU A 227 -4.19 -0.57 -16.52
N VAL A 228 -3.93 0.06 -15.36
CA VAL A 228 -2.90 -0.39 -14.41
C VAL A 228 -3.19 -1.80 -13.89
N ASP A 229 -4.45 -2.11 -13.56
CA ASP A 229 -4.81 -3.42 -13.00
C ASP A 229 -4.57 -4.54 -14.00
N SER A 230 -4.83 -4.30 -15.29
CA SER A 230 -4.55 -5.30 -16.33
C SER A 230 -3.05 -5.54 -16.52
N GLU A 231 -2.24 -4.49 -16.50
CA GLU A 231 -0.78 -4.59 -16.60
C GLU A 231 -0.16 -5.25 -15.37
N TYR A 232 -0.68 -4.93 -14.17
CA TYR A 232 -0.27 -5.56 -12.92
C TYR A 232 -0.55 -7.07 -12.96
N ASN A 233 -1.78 -7.46 -13.31
CA ASN A 233 -2.18 -8.87 -13.42
C ASN A 233 -1.34 -9.61 -14.48
N GLN A 234 -0.97 -8.94 -15.58
CA GLN A 234 -0.08 -9.51 -16.60
C GLN A 234 1.33 -9.79 -16.04
N ARG A 235 1.90 -8.86 -15.25
CA ARG A 235 3.21 -9.07 -14.61
C ARG A 235 3.19 -10.26 -13.66
N ARG A 236 2.11 -10.39 -12.88
CA ARG A 236 1.90 -11.53 -11.99
C ARG A 236 1.82 -12.84 -12.78
N ALA A 237 1.02 -12.91 -13.82
CA ALA A 237 0.92 -14.10 -14.68
C ALA A 237 2.25 -14.50 -15.32
N GLN A 238 3.09 -13.52 -15.71
CA GLN A 238 4.45 -13.78 -16.23
C GLN A 238 5.35 -14.40 -15.17
N CYS A 239 5.28 -13.97 -13.91
CA CYS A 239 6.03 -14.58 -12.82
C CYS A 239 5.54 -16.01 -12.51
N GLU A 240 4.22 -16.21 -12.48
CA GLU A 240 3.59 -17.52 -12.25
C GLU A 240 3.96 -18.53 -13.35
N ALA A 241 4.08 -18.07 -14.60
CA ALA A 241 4.52 -18.91 -15.72
C ALA A 241 5.96 -19.42 -15.53
N VAL A 242 6.87 -18.58 -15.00
CA VAL A 242 8.24 -19.02 -14.68
C VAL A 242 8.24 -19.98 -13.50
N ALA A 243 7.52 -19.70 -12.44
CA ALA A 243 7.42 -20.61 -11.29
C ALA A 243 6.90 -22.00 -11.72
N SER A 244 5.88 -22.01 -12.58
CA SER A 244 5.33 -23.26 -13.16
C SER A 244 6.35 -24.00 -14.03
N HIS A 245 7.15 -23.29 -14.83
CA HIS A 245 8.19 -23.90 -15.65
C HIS A 245 9.25 -24.63 -14.82
N PHE A 246 9.58 -24.10 -13.64
CA PHE A 246 10.56 -24.71 -12.73
C PHE A 246 9.92 -25.66 -11.70
N ASP A 247 8.62 -25.91 -11.78
CA ASP A 247 7.86 -26.74 -10.81
C ASP A 247 8.09 -26.30 -9.36
N VAL A 248 8.04 -24.98 -9.12
CA VAL A 248 8.15 -24.36 -7.78
C VAL A 248 6.90 -23.57 -7.44
N PRO A 249 6.56 -23.42 -6.15
CA PRO A 249 5.38 -22.67 -5.73
C PRO A 249 5.41 -21.18 -6.12
N SER A 250 6.61 -20.57 -6.08
CA SER A 250 6.81 -19.16 -6.38
C SER A 250 8.26 -18.87 -6.78
N LEU A 251 8.55 -17.65 -7.26
CA LEU A 251 9.93 -17.24 -7.60
C LEU A 251 10.85 -17.13 -6.36
N ARG A 252 10.30 -17.15 -5.14
CA ARG A 252 11.07 -17.22 -3.89
C ARG A 252 12.03 -18.42 -3.83
N TYR A 253 11.66 -19.55 -4.47
CA TYR A 253 12.40 -20.80 -4.45
C TYR A 253 13.49 -20.88 -5.52
N LEU A 254 13.63 -19.83 -6.33
CA LEU A 254 14.66 -19.72 -7.37
C LEU A 254 15.76 -18.75 -6.95
N ASP A 255 16.98 -19.11 -7.34
CA ASP A 255 18.15 -18.24 -7.35
C ASP A 255 18.62 -17.99 -8.80
N GLU A 256 19.61 -17.12 -8.99
CA GLU A 256 20.13 -16.80 -10.31
C GLU A 256 20.73 -18.02 -11.02
N GLU A 257 21.40 -18.92 -10.30
CA GLU A 257 22.04 -20.10 -10.88
C GLU A 257 20.98 -21.07 -11.42
N LYS A 258 19.96 -21.37 -10.62
CA LYS A 258 18.81 -22.20 -11.04
C LYS A 258 18.11 -21.58 -12.23
N LEU A 259 17.82 -20.28 -12.18
CA LEU A 259 17.16 -19.58 -13.28
C LEU A 259 17.96 -19.69 -14.57
N GLN A 260 19.28 -19.44 -14.53
CA GLN A 260 20.13 -19.50 -15.71
C GLN A 260 20.30 -20.92 -16.25
N SER A 261 20.38 -21.93 -15.41
CA SER A 261 20.55 -23.33 -15.82
C SER A 261 19.27 -23.92 -16.44
N GLY A 262 18.09 -23.49 -16.01
CA GLY A 262 16.79 -24.02 -16.46
C GLY A 262 16.02 -23.13 -17.44
N LYS A 263 16.58 -22.03 -17.93
CA LYS A 263 15.88 -21.03 -18.77
C LYS A 263 15.47 -21.47 -20.17
N VAL A 264 15.93 -22.65 -20.61
CA VAL A 264 15.63 -23.15 -21.96
C VAL A 264 14.13 -23.41 -22.10
N GLY A 265 13.51 -22.78 -23.10
CA GLY A 265 12.07 -22.88 -23.34
C GLY A 265 11.22 -21.80 -22.65
N LEU A 266 11.83 -20.94 -21.81
CA LEU A 266 11.13 -19.78 -21.24
C LEU A 266 10.97 -18.66 -22.28
N ASP A 267 9.86 -17.95 -22.19
CA ASP A 267 9.69 -16.67 -22.87
C ASP A 267 10.70 -15.64 -22.30
N SER A 268 11.32 -14.88 -23.21
CA SER A 268 12.36 -13.92 -22.84
C SER A 268 11.83 -12.80 -21.92
N THR A 269 10.56 -12.42 -22.06
CA THR A 269 9.92 -11.42 -21.22
C THR A 269 9.70 -11.99 -19.81
N ALA A 270 9.16 -13.20 -19.70
CA ALA A 270 8.96 -13.85 -18.42
C ALA A 270 10.28 -14.08 -17.67
N LEU A 271 11.37 -14.44 -18.41
CA LEU A 271 12.71 -14.54 -17.85
C LEU A 271 13.17 -13.23 -17.18
N LYS A 272 13.01 -12.08 -17.88
CA LYS A 272 13.33 -10.76 -17.29
C LYS A 272 12.56 -10.48 -16.01
N ARG A 273 11.26 -10.85 -15.95
CA ARG A 273 10.45 -10.67 -14.73
C ARG A 273 11.03 -11.48 -13.56
N ALA A 274 11.42 -12.72 -13.81
CA ALA A 274 12.06 -13.55 -12.78
C ALA A 274 13.43 -12.99 -12.34
N GLU A 275 14.25 -12.51 -13.25
CA GLU A 275 15.53 -11.85 -12.94
C GLU A 275 15.32 -10.63 -12.03
N HIS A 276 14.28 -9.82 -12.30
CA HIS A 276 13.92 -8.70 -11.43
C HIS A 276 13.58 -9.19 -10.02
N VAL A 277 12.63 -10.12 -9.88
CA VAL A 277 12.13 -10.59 -8.58
C VAL A 277 13.25 -11.22 -7.73
N ILE A 278 14.05 -12.09 -8.34
CA ILE A 278 15.19 -12.75 -7.64
C ILE A 278 16.22 -11.69 -7.17
N GLY A 279 16.57 -10.76 -8.06
CA GLY A 279 17.49 -9.68 -7.73
C GLY A 279 16.92 -8.71 -6.69
N GLU A 280 15.61 -8.41 -6.75
CA GLU A 280 14.95 -7.50 -5.82
C GLU A 280 14.91 -8.08 -4.40
N ASN A 281 14.64 -9.37 -4.24
CA ASN A 281 14.70 -10.05 -2.94
C ASN A 281 16.05 -9.85 -2.24
N ARG A 282 17.16 -9.95 -2.98
CA ARG A 282 18.50 -9.70 -2.43
C ARG A 282 18.71 -8.23 -2.08
N ARG A 283 18.24 -7.31 -2.93
CA ARG A 283 18.34 -5.87 -2.66
C ARG A 283 17.58 -5.48 -1.40
N VAL A 284 16.40 -6.06 -1.15
CA VAL A 284 15.64 -5.83 0.10
C VAL A 284 16.47 -6.20 1.33
N LEU A 285 17.05 -7.40 1.36
CA LEU A 285 17.86 -7.85 2.51
C LEU A 285 19.12 -6.99 2.69
N SER A 286 19.75 -6.57 1.60
CA SER A 286 20.90 -5.65 1.63
C SER A 286 20.50 -4.27 2.13
N MET A 287 19.31 -3.76 1.76
CA MET A 287 18.77 -2.49 2.22
C MET A 287 18.55 -2.48 3.74
N VAL A 288 18.02 -3.56 4.31
CA VAL A 288 17.90 -3.71 5.77
C VAL A 288 19.26 -3.56 6.46
N SER A 289 20.29 -4.19 5.91
CA SER A 289 21.65 -4.04 6.44
C SER A 289 22.20 -2.62 6.32
N ALA A 290 21.93 -1.95 5.18
CA ALA A 290 22.37 -0.58 4.94
C ALA A 290 21.67 0.43 5.87
N LEU A 291 20.34 0.30 6.05
CA LEU A 291 19.57 1.14 6.98
C LEU A 291 20.07 0.98 8.42
N ASN A 292 20.25 -0.25 8.89
CA ASN A 292 20.75 -0.53 10.25
C ASN A 292 22.15 0.03 10.51
N LYS A 293 22.95 0.27 9.46
CA LYS A 293 24.30 0.87 9.56
C LYS A 293 24.31 2.37 9.30
N GLY A 294 23.20 2.95 8.84
CA GLY A 294 23.17 4.33 8.37
C GLY A 294 24.03 4.56 7.11
N ASP A 295 24.25 3.52 6.28
CA ASP A 295 25.09 3.59 5.09
C ASP A 295 24.33 4.20 3.91
N CYS A 296 24.32 5.54 3.84
CA CYS A 296 23.61 6.30 2.80
C CYS A 296 24.12 5.99 1.39
N VAL A 297 25.40 5.69 1.22
CA VAL A 297 25.98 5.35 -0.10
C VAL A 297 25.41 4.03 -0.60
N GLU A 298 25.32 3.03 0.28
CA GLU A 298 24.73 1.74 -0.06
C GLU A 298 23.22 1.85 -0.26
N ILE A 299 22.50 2.66 0.55
CA ILE A 299 21.07 2.96 0.35
C ILE A 299 20.85 3.56 -1.05
N SER A 300 21.64 4.58 -1.41
CA SER A 300 21.58 5.21 -2.73
C SER A 300 21.76 4.20 -3.86
N ARG A 301 22.82 3.38 -3.76
CA ARG A 301 23.16 2.36 -4.75
C ARG A 301 22.03 1.32 -4.93
N LEU A 302 21.46 0.83 -3.83
CA LEU A 302 20.41 -0.19 -3.84
C LEU A 302 19.10 0.36 -4.44
N MET A 303 18.70 1.58 -4.07
CA MET A 303 17.50 2.21 -4.63
C MET A 303 17.65 2.48 -6.12
N ALA A 304 18.82 2.95 -6.58
CA ALA A 304 19.11 3.16 -7.99
C ALA A 304 19.08 1.84 -8.78
N GLN A 305 19.66 0.77 -8.25
CA GLN A 305 19.61 -0.56 -8.88
C GLN A 305 18.20 -1.14 -8.94
N SER A 306 17.39 -0.94 -7.90
CA SER A 306 15.98 -1.33 -7.90
C SER A 306 15.21 -0.58 -8.97
N HIS A 307 15.40 0.75 -9.09
CA HIS A 307 14.76 1.55 -10.13
C HIS A 307 15.15 1.09 -11.54
N GLU A 308 16.45 0.87 -11.78
CA GLU A 308 16.90 0.39 -13.07
C GLU A 308 16.34 -1.00 -13.41
N SER A 309 16.24 -1.89 -12.42
CA SER A 309 15.64 -3.22 -12.59
C SER A 309 14.13 -3.13 -12.91
N MET A 310 13.40 -2.22 -12.27
CA MET A 310 12.00 -1.95 -12.62
C MET A 310 11.84 -1.40 -14.03
N LYS A 311 12.79 -0.61 -14.49
CA LYS A 311 12.81 -0.02 -15.84
C LYS A 311 13.16 -1.04 -16.92
N SER A 312 14.26 -1.77 -16.76
CA SER A 312 14.85 -2.58 -17.81
C SER A 312 14.38 -4.04 -17.82
N LEU A 313 14.11 -4.60 -16.62
CA LEU A 313 13.70 -5.99 -16.46
C LEU A 313 12.21 -6.16 -16.25
N PHE A 314 11.61 -5.35 -15.36
CA PHE A 314 10.18 -5.46 -15.07
C PHE A 314 9.32 -4.60 -15.99
N GLU A 315 9.88 -3.55 -16.58
CA GLU A 315 9.26 -2.65 -17.57
C GLU A 315 7.95 -2.04 -17.07
N ILE A 316 8.01 -1.44 -15.87
CA ILE A 316 6.88 -0.79 -15.20
C ILE A 316 7.08 0.71 -14.94
N THR A 317 8.25 1.26 -15.30
CA THR A 317 8.46 2.70 -15.26
C THR A 317 7.96 3.38 -16.54
N ILE A 318 7.80 4.69 -16.47
CA ILE A 318 7.45 5.54 -17.61
C ILE A 318 8.40 6.74 -17.65
N PRO A 319 8.56 7.41 -18.80
CA PRO A 319 9.51 8.54 -18.92
C PRO A 319 9.33 9.63 -17.86
N ALA A 320 8.10 9.96 -17.48
CA ALA A 320 7.83 10.97 -16.46
C ALA A 320 8.34 10.57 -15.06
N ILE A 321 8.25 9.29 -14.70
CA ILE A 321 8.80 8.73 -13.46
C ILE A 321 10.34 8.74 -13.52
N ASP A 322 10.93 8.32 -14.64
CA ASP A 322 12.38 8.32 -14.81
C ASP A 322 12.97 9.74 -14.70
N GLN A 323 12.24 10.76 -15.21
CA GLN A 323 12.62 12.17 -15.05
C GLN A 323 12.59 12.59 -13.58
N LEU A 324 11.55 12.24 -12.81
CA LEU A 324 11.49 12.53 -11.37
C LEU A 324 12.68 11.90 -10.63
N VAL A 325 12.95 10.63 -10.87
CA VAL A 325 14.10 9.94 -10.26
C VAL A 325 15.41 10.65 -10.60
N SER A 326 15.62 11.03 -11.87
CA SER A 326 16.82 11.75 -12.32
C SER A 326 16.96 13.13 -11.64
N ILE A 327 15.86 13.90 -11.55
CA ILE A 327 15.86 15.21 -10.88
C ILE A 327 16.23 15.06 -9.41
N VAL A 328 15.57 14.17 -8.68
CA VAL A 328 15.81 13.97 -7.25
C VAL A 328 17.22 13.44 -7.00
N ALA A 329 17.67 12.43 -7.76
CA ALA A 329 19.02 11.87 -7.65
C ALA A 329 20.10 12.94 -7.89
N SER A 330 19.90 13.88 -8.84
CA SER A 330 20.83 14.96 -9.10
C SER A 330 21.01 15.92 -7.92
N VAL A 331 20.01 16.00 -7.02
CA VAL A 331 20.05 16.83 -5.81
C VAL A 331 20.71 16.07 -4.67
N ILE A 332 20.25 14.85 -4.37
CA ILE A 332 20.66 14.11 -3.16
C ILE A 332 22.02 13.40 -3.31
N GLY A 333 22.44 13.06 -4.55
CA GLY A 333 23.66 12.29 -4.79
C GLY A 333 23.66 10.97 -4.02
N GLU A 334 24.78 10.67 -3.35
CA GLU A 334 24.97 9.46 -2.54
C GLU A 334 24.55 9.65 -1.06
N SER A 335 23.99 10.81 -0.70
CA SER A 335 23.57 11.08 0.70
C SER A 335 22.18 10.53 1.03
N GLY A 336 21.51 9.88 0.09
CA GLY A 336 20.21 9.27 0.22
C GLY A 336 19.90 8.45 -1.02
N GLY A 337 18.63 8.05 -1.23
CA GLY A 337 18.24 7.24 -2.37
C GLY A 337 16.87 7.63 -2.92
N VAL A 338 16.62 7.32 -4.20
CA VAL A 338 15.33 7.57 -4.86
C VAL A 338 15.01 6.48 -5.87
N ARG A 339 13.72 6.11 -5.94
CA ARG A 339 13.20 5.14 -6.90
C ARG A 339 11.68 5.30 -7.11
N MET A 340 11.15 4.70 -8.16
CA MET A 340 9.70 4.54 -8.29
C MET A 340 9.16 3.66 -7.16
N THR A 341 7.93 3.89 -6.73
CA THR A 341 7.24 3.07 -5.72
C THR A 341 5.82 2.72 -6.17
N GLY A 342 5.33 1.53 -5.75
CA GLY A 342 4.00 1.00 -6.07
C GLY A 342 3.95 0.23 -7.39
N GLY A 343 2.76 -0.09 -7.87
CA GLY A 343 2.52 -0.98 -9.02
C GLY A 343 3.04 -0.52 -10.38
N GLY A 344 3.59 0.68 -10.49
CA GLY A 344 4.17 1.20 -11.75
C GLY A 344 3.18 1.93 -12.67
N PHE A 345 3.58 2.13 -13.91
CA PHE A 345 2.82 2.80 -14.99
C PHE A 345 2.38 4.23 -14.64
N GLY A 346 3.09 4.90 -13.78
CA GLY A 346 2.81 6.23 -13.20
C GLY A 346 2.90 6.20 -11.68
N GLY A 347 2.17 7.12 -11.02
CA GLY A 347 2.15 7.24 -9.57
C GLY A 347 3.37 7.98 -9.02
N CYS A 348 4.04 7.43 -7.99
CA CYS A 348 5.02 8.16 -7.22
C CYS A 348 6.45 7.62 -7.35
N VAL A 349 7.39 8.49 -7.05
CA VAL A 349 8.73 8.12 -6.57
C VAL A 349 8.80 8.28 -5.07
N VAL A 350 9.59 7.44 -4.40
CA VAL A 350 9.95 7.57 -3.00
C VAL A 350 11.43 7.90 -2.91
N ALA A 351 11.76 8.85 -2.04
CA ALA A 351 13.13 9.21 -1.75
C ALA A 351 13.38 9.21 -0.24
N LEU A 352 14.52 8.68 0.16
CA LEU A 352 15.13 8.89 1.46
C LEU A 352 16.11 10.05 1.33
N VAL A 353 15.82 11.16 1.98
CA VAL A 353 16.50 12.43 1.74
C VAL A 353 17.01 13.00 3.07
N PRO A 354 18.27 13.45 3.17
CA PRO A 354 18.71 14.18 4.35
C PRO A 354 17.79 15.35 4.67
N HIS A 355 17.42 15.54 5.93
CA HIS A 355 16.48 16.57 6.35
C HIS A 355 16.79 17.96 5.77
N ASN A 356 18.08 18.33 5.74
CA ASN A 356 18.55 19.62 5.23
C ASN A 356 18.52 19.74 3.69
N ARG A 357 18.18 18.67 2.96
CA ARG A 357 18.09 18.67 1.50
C ARG A 357 16.65 18.52 0.98
N ALA A 358 15.67 18.34 1.87
CA ALA A 358 14.27 18.13 1.47
C ALA A 358 13.69 19.34 0.69
N SER A 359 14.04 20.58 1.10
CA SER A 359 13.65 21.78 0.35
C SER A 359 14.30 21.86 -1.03
N ASP A 360 15.60 21.52 -1.13
CA ASP A 360 16.32 21.53 -2.41
C ASP A 360 15.70 20.56 -3.41
N VAL A 361 15.22 19.40 -2.92
CA VAL A 361 14.49 18.42 -3.75
C VAL A 361 13.18 19.02 -4.26
N ALA A 362 12.41 19.68 -3.39
CA ALA A 362 11.15 20.32 -3.77
C ALA A 362 11.38 21.39 -4.84
N ASP A 363 12.32 22.29 -4.61
CA ASP A 363 12.69 23.39 -5.54
C ASP A 363 13.15 22.84 -6.90
N ALA A 364 13.97 21.78 -6.90
CA ALA A 364 14.45 21.17 -8.14
C ALA A 364 13.33 20.49 -8.93
N VAL A 365 12.39 19.81 -8.26
CA VAL A 365 11.23 19.19 -8.90
C VAL A 365 10.31 20.27 -9.49
N GLU A 366 9.98 21.31 -8.75
CA GLU A 366 9.14 22.41 -9.23
C GLU A 366 9.78 23.13 -10.42
N ALA A 367 11.10 23.38 -10.39
CA ALA A 367 11.79 24.09 -11.45
C ALA A 367 11.92 23.29 -12.75
N LYS A 368 12.02 21.95 -12.69
CA LYS A 368 12.45 21.16 -13.86
C LYS A 368 11.33 20.24 -14.39
N TYR A 369 10.49 19.68 -13.52
CA TYR A 369 9.62 18.58 -13.91
C TYR A 369 8.54 19.00 -14.93
N GLU A 370 7.87 20.12 -14.70
CA GLU A 370 6.84 20.65 -15.63
C GLU A 370 7.43 20.97 -17.00
N HIS A 371 8.65 21.52 -17.04
CA HIS A 371 9.33 21.83 -18.30
C HIS A 371 9.67 20.57 -19.10
N LEU A 372 10.06 19.47 -18.42
CA LEU A 372 10.46 18.22 -19.07
C LEU A 372 9.29 17.33 -19.48
N THR A 373 8.16 17.43 -18.78
CA THR A 373 7.05 16.46 -18.94
C THR A 373 5.71 17.07 -19.31
N GLY A 374 5.56 18.38 -19.17
CA GLY A 374 4.27 19.09 -19.30
C GLY A 374 3.31 18.85 -18.12
N LEU A 375 3.77 18.18 -17.05
CA LEU A 375 2.99 17.86 -15.87
C LEU A 375 3.56 18.54 -14.64
N ARG A 376 2.70 18.90 -13.68
CA ARG A 376 3.14 19.36 -12.35
C ARG A 376 3.19 18.18 -11.40
N ALA A 377 4.29 18.02 -10.68
CA ALA A 377 4.38 17.03 -9.61
C ALA A 377 3.72 17.56 -8.33
N THR A 378 3.31 16.64 -7.46
CA THR A 378 2.87 16.97 -6.10
C THR A 378 3.81 16.28 -5.11
N ILE A 379 4.32 17.04 -4.14
CA ILE A 379 5.29 16.56 -3.16
C ILE A 379 4.57 16.32 -1.84
N TYR A 380 4.79 15.15 -1.25
CA TYR A 380 4.24 14.73 0.03
C TYR A 380 5.39 14.37 0.98
N PRO A 381 5.80 15.27 1.89
CA PRO A 381 6.64 14.88 3.02
C PRO A 381 5.89 13.86 3.85
N ALA A 382 6.53 12.77 4.24
CA ALA A 382 5.90 11.72 5.01
C ALA A 382 6.78 11.28 6.17
N SER A 383 6.13 10.83 7.24
CA SER A 383 6.79 10.26 8.40
C SER A 383 6.31 8.82 8.61
N PRO A 384 7.20 7.92 9.08
CA PRO A 384 6.79 6.58 9.48
C PRO A 384 5.70 6.67 10.56
N SER A 385 4.68 5.83 10.47
CA SER A 385 3.57 5.84 11.43
C SER A 385 3.19 4.44 11.89
N ALA A 386 2.50 4.38 13.04
CA ALA A 386 1.89 3.16 13.53
C ALA A 386 0.77 2.67 12.61
N GLY A 387 0.52 1.37 12.58
CA GLY A 387 -0.58 0.73 11.87
C GLY A 387 -1.96 1.11 12.41
N VAL A 388 -2.99 0.38 11.98
CA VAL A 388 -4.38 0.67 12.32
C VAL A 388 -4.62 0.82 13.83
N SER A 389 -5.41 1.80 14.23
CA SER A 389 -5.74 2.09 15.62
C SER A 389 -7.16 2.66 15.78
N LEU A 390 -7.73 2.48 16.96
CA LEU A 390 -8.89 3.23 17.44
C LEU A 390 -8.43 4.59 18.00
N ILE A 391 -9.19 5.67 17.75
CA ILE A 391 -8.89 7.02 18.22
C ILE A 391 -10.10 7.72 18.83
#